data_70b4c3d31485368318e19fc5afecac27
#
_entry.id   70b4c3d31485368318e19fc5afecac27
#
_cell.length_a   1.000
_cell.length_b   1.000
_cell.length_c   1.000
_cell.angle_alpha   90.00
_cell.angle_beta   90.00
_cell.angle_gamma   90.00
#
_symmetry.space_group_name_H-M   'P 1'
#
loop_
_entity.id
_entity.type
_entity.pdbx_description
1 polymer ?
#
loop_
_entity_poly.entity_id
_entity_poly.type
_entity_poly.pdbx_seq_one_letter_code
_entity_poly.pdbx_strand_id
1 'polypeptide(L)'
;MKEARLNELKQFENFSFVKGNLADKAVIESIFEQYKPEIVVNLGAQAGVRYSITNPATYVEANLIGFYNILEACRHSYDEGRTPVEHLVYASSSSVYGSNKKVPYSTDDKVDNPVSLYAAIKKSNELTSHAYSKLYNILSTVLPDMAYFGFMNKLVRGETIQIFNYGNCKCDFTYVDDIVEGVVRVMQGAPERKNGEDGLPVPPCEIVKCY
;
A
#
# COMPACT_ATOMS: atom_id res chain seq x y z
N MET A 1 -20.33 8.72 5.42
CA MET A 1 -19.18 9.18 4.59
C MET A 1 -18.76 8.14 3.54
N LYS A 2 -18.41 6.88 3.89
CA LYS A 2 -18.01 5.86 2.90
C LYS A 2 -19.14 5.53 1.91
N GLU A 3 -20.37 5.37 2.39
CA GLU A 3 -21.54 5.08 1.54
C GLU A 3 -21.88 6.21 0.57
N ALA A 4 -21.74 7.48 1.01
CA ALA A 4 -21.98 8.63 0.14
C ALA A 4 -20.99 8.64 -1.04
N ARG A 5 -19.68 8.42 -0.76
CA ARG A 5 -18.66 8.31 -1.82
C ARG A 5 -18.91 7.14 -2.76
N LEU A 6 -19.33 5.99 -2.22
CA LEU A 6 -19.67 4.84 -3.04
C LEU A 6 -20.86 5.13 -3.97
N ASN A 7 -21.88 5.86 -3.48
CA ASN A 7 -23.03 6.23 -4.28
C ASN A 7 -22.67 7.20 -5.41
N GLU A 8 -21.70 8.10 -5.19
CA GLU A 8 -21.15 8.96 -6.25
C GLU A 8 -20.42 8.10 -7.31
N LEU A 9 -19.60 7.14 -6.91
CA LEU A 9 -18.85 6.28 -7.83
C LEU A 9 -19.78 5.36 -8.64
N LYS A 10 -20.87 4.87 -8.07
CA LYS A 10 -21.85 4.01 -8.75
C LYS A 10 -22.58 4.68 -9.92
N GLN A 11 -22.45 6.00 -10.08
CA GLN A 11 -23.03 6.73 -11.22
C GLN A 11 -22.21 6.55 -12.51
N PHE A 12 -20.99 6.05 -12.41
CA PHE A 12 -20.11 5.79 -13.56
C PHE A 12 -20.33 4.35 -14.07
N GLU A 13 -20.64 4.20 -15.35
CA GLU A 13 -20.90 2.90 -15.99
C GLU A 13 -19.73 1.93 -15.94
N ASN A 14 -18.50 2.48 -15.94
CA ASN A 14 -17.25 1.72 -15.86
C ASN A 14 -16.80 1.40 -14.43
N PHE A 15 -17.63 1.69 -13.41
CA PHE A 15 -17.33 1.42 -12.01
C PHE A 15 -18.06 0.18 -11.50
N SER A 16 -17.31 -0.77 -10.96
CA SER A 16 -17.85 -1.94 -10.27
C SER A 16 -17.36 -1.98 -8.81
N PHE A 17 -18.24 -2.38 -7.91
CA PHE A 17 -17.91 -2.50 -6.48
C PHE A 17 -18.20 -3.88 -5.93
N VAL A 18 -17.16 -4.52 -5.39
CA VAL A 18 -17.27 -5.78 -4.66
C VAL A 18 -16.95 -5.51 -3.20
N LYS A 19 -17.87 -5.86 -2.31
CA LYS A 19 -17.64 -5.79 -0.85
C LYS A 19 -17.04 -7.10 -0.38
N GLY A 20 -15.80 -7.08 0.11
CA GLY A 20 -15.10 -8.25 0.59
C GLY A 20 -14.03 -7.92 1.63
N ASN A 21 -13.42 -8.97 2.20
CA ASN A 21 -12.25 -8.87 3.08
C ASN A 21 -11.01 -9.30 2.28
N LEU A 22 -9.95 -8.50 2.27
CA LEU A 22 -8.69 -8.84 1.62
C LEU A 22 -8.07 -10.13 2.16
N ALA A 23 -8.32 -10.45 3.42
CA ALA A 23 -7.85 -11.70 4.04
C ALA A 23 -8.63 -12.94 3.57
N ASP A 24 -9.75 -12.77 2.89
CA ASP A 24 -10.51 -13.87 2.27
C ASP A 24 -9.95 -14.15 0.87
N LYS A 25 -9.15 -15.23 0.80
CA LYS A 25 -8.49 -15.67 -0.43
C LYS A 25 -9.50 -15.93 -1.56
N ALA A 26 -10.63 -16.59 -1.25
CA ALA A 26 -11.63 -16.96 -2.26
C ALA A 26 -12.28 -15.71 -2.89
N VAL A 27 -12.51 -14.66 -2.09
CA VAL A 27 -13.02 -13.37 -2.60
C VAL A 27 -12.02 -12.74 -3.56
N ILE A 28 -10.73 -12.71 -3.21
CA ILE A 28 -9.70 -12.12 -4.06
C ILE A 28 -9.55 -12.92 -5.36
N GLU A 29 -9.49 -14.24 -5.29
CA GLU A 29 -9.42 -15.10 -6.46
C GLU A 29 -10.62 -14.90 -7.41
N SER A 30 -11.84 -14.81 -6.87
CA SER A 30 -13.05 -14.57 -7.67
C SER A 30 -13.03 -13.23 -8.38
N ILE A 31 -12.49 -12.17 -7.75
CA ILE A 31 -12.33 -10.84 -8.34
C ILE A 31 -11.35 -10.91 -9.52
N PHE A 32 -10.20 -11.55 -9.35
CA PHE A 32 -9.21 -11.69 -10.43
C PHE A 32 -9.72 -12.54 -11.58
N GLU A 33 -10.48 -13.58 -11.31
CA GLU A 33 -11.11 -14.39 -12.37
C GLU A 33 -12.19 -13.62 -13.14
N GLN A 34 -13.02 -12.86 -12.42
CA GLN A 34 -14.13 -12.12 -13.02
C GLN A 34 -13.68 -10.90 -13.81
N TYR A 35 -12.77 -10.09 -13.24
CA TYR A 35 -12.41 -8.78 -13.78
C TYR A 35 -11.08 -8.76 -14.54
N LYS A 36 -10.23 -9.76 -14.35
CA LYS A 36 -8.93 -9.92 -15.03
C LYS A 36 -8.12 -8.62 -15.04
N PRO A 37 -7.80 -8.03 -13.86
CA PRO A 37 -7.17 -6.74 -13.80
C PRO A 37 -5.76 -6.78 -14.38
N GLU A 38 -5.43 -5.83 -15.25
CA GLU A 38 -4.07 -5.59 -15.77
C GLU A 38 -3.25 -4.73 -14.78
N ILE A 39 -3.92 -3.81 -14.06
CA ILE A 39 -3.29 -2.98 -13.03
C ILE A 39 -4.00 -3.20 -11.70
N VAL A 40 -3.23 -3.45 -10.66
CA VAL A 40 -3.73 -3.62 -9.29
C VAL A 40 -3.20 -2.50 -8.40
N VAL A 41 -4.09 -1.74 -7.76
CA VAL A 41 -3.73 -0.69 -6.79
C VAL A 41 -4.22 -1.10 -5.41
N ASN A 42 -3.33 -1.58 -4.56
CA ASN A 42 -3.66 -1.97 -3.20
C ASN A 42 -3.39 -0.86 -2.18
N LEU A 43 -4.44 -0.08 -1.91
CA LEU A 43 -4.47 0.92 -0.83
C LEU A 43 -5.23 0.40 0.41
N GLY A 44 -5.76 -0.83 0.34
CA GLY A 44 -6.50 -1.46 1.41
C GLY A 44 -5.61 -1.86 2.58
N ALA A 45 -5.84 -1.27 3.76
CA ALA A 45 -5.13 -1.65 4.98
C ALA A 45 -5.86 -1.17 6.23
N GLN A 46 -5.61 -1.82 7.36
CA GLN A 46 -5.87 -1.25 8.68
C GLN A 46 -4.76 -0.23 8.96
N ALA A 47 -5.09 1.06 8.93
CA ALA A 47 -4.15 2.15 9.16
C ALA A 47 -4.01 2.51 10.65
N GLY A 48 -2.89 3.15 10.99
CA GLY A 48 -2.66 3.75 12.30
C GLY A 48 -1.82 2.90 13.25
N VAL A 49 -0.70 3.47 13.72
CA VAL A 49 0.28 2.78 14.60
C VAL A 49 -0.35 2.36 15.94
N ARG A 50 -1.19 3.21 16.55
CA ARG A 50 -1.67 2.98 17.92
C ARG A 50 -2.67 1.86 18.05
N TYR A 51 -3.60 1.77 17.12
CA TYR A 51 -4.58 0.70 17.13
C TYR A 51 -3.91 -0.68 16.97
N SER A 52 -2.72 -0.74 16.36
CA SER A 52 -1.96 -1.99 16.28
C SER A 52 -1.44 -2.50 17.64
N ILE A 53 -1.38 -1.63 18.65
CA ILE A 53 -0.99 -2.01 20.02
C ILE A 53 -2.15 -2.73 20.71
N THR A 54 -3.37 -2.23 20.55
CA THR A 54 -4.57 -2.77 21.23
C THR A 54 -5.26 -3.88 20.45
N ASN A 55 -5.14 -3.91 19.12
CA ASN A 55 -5.77 -4.87 18.24
C ASN A 55 -4.81 -5.41 17.19
N PRO A 56 -3.73 -6.11 17.58
CA PRO A 56 -2.69 -6.57 16.66
C PRO A 56 -3.20 -7.57 15.61
N ALA A 57 -4.12 -8.46 15.99
CA ALA A 57 -4.66 -9.48 15.09
C ALA A 57 -5.30 -8.88 13.83
N THR A 58 -6.01 -7.76 13.95
CA THR A 58 -6.62 -7.06 12.81
C THR A 58 -5.58 -6.58 11.79
N TYR A 59 -4.39 -6.21 12.27
CA TYR A 59 -3.30 -5.79 11.38
C TYR A 59 -2.63 -6.97 10.68
N VAL A 60 -2.45 -8.07 11.37
CA VAL A 60 -1.96 -9.31 10.76
C VAL A 60 -2.94 -9.79 9.68
N GLU A 61 -4.22 -9.85 10.00
CA GLU A 61 -5.26 -10.28 9.07
C GLU A 61 -5.34 -9.35 7.85
N ALA A 62 -5.60 -8.06 8.05
CA ALA A 62 -5.87 -7.14 6.95
C ALA A 62 -4.60 -6.78 6.15
N ASN A 63 -3.46 -6.55 6.83
CA ASN A 63 -2.28 -5.99 6.18
C ASN A 63 -1.27 -7.04 5.76
N LEU A 64 -1.14 -8.14 6.48
CA LEU A 64 -0.19 -9.19 6.12
C LEU A 64 -0.86 -10.26 5.25
N ILE A 65 -1.92 -10.90 5.75
CA ILE A 65 -2.63 -11.96 5.02
C ILE A 65 -3.35 -11.37 3.81
N GLY A 66 -4.01 -10.21 3.96
CA GLY A 66 -4.67 -9.53 2.84
C GLY A 66 -3.68 -9.16 1.74
N PHE A 67 -2.51 -8.64 2.07
CA PHE A 67 -1.49 -8.31 1.08
C PHE A 67 -0.89 -9.56 0.43
N TYR A 68 -0.66 -10.61 1.21
CA TYR A 68 -0.23 -11.91 0.67
C TYR A 68 -1.23 -12.48 -0.36
N ASN A 69 -2.52 -12.40 -0.09
CA ASN A 69 -3.55 -12.85 -1.04
C ASN A 69 -3.50 -12.06 -2.35
N ILE A 70 -3.26 -10.73 -2.29
CA ILE A 70 -3.08 -9.92 -3.51
C ILE A 70 -1.83 -10.35 -4.28
N LEU A 71 -0.69 -10.59 -3.61
CA LEU A 71 0.52 -11.06 -4.26
C LEU A 71 0.34 -12.43 -4.92
N GLU A 72 -0.35 -13.37 -4.25
CA GLU A 72 -0.66 -14.67 -4.83
C GLU A 72 -1.60 -14.56 -6.03
N ALA A 73 -2.61 -13.70 -5.96
CA ALA A 73 -3.51 -13.47 -7.09
C ALA A 73 -2.75 -12.84 -8.28
N CYS A 74 -1.85 -11.88 -8.04
CA CYS A 74 -0.96 -11.35 -9.07
C CYS A 74 -0.05 -12.45 -9.64
N ARG A 75 0.54 -13.31 -8.82
CA ARG A 75 1.38 -14.43 -9.26
C ARG A 75 0.59 -15.39 -10.16
N HIS A 76 -0.59 -15.81 -9.73
CA HIS A 76 -1.45 -16.71 -10.49
C HIS A 76 -2.05 -16.10 -11.75
N SER A 77 -2.01 -14.76 -11.90
CA SER A 77 -2.44 -14.13 -13.15
C SER A 77 -1.52 -14.46 -14.34
N TYR A 78 -0.30 -14.95 -14.07
CA TYR A 78 0.66 -15.41 -15.09
C TYR A 78 0.49 -16.88 -15.47
N ASP A 79 -0.43 -17.61 -14.84
CA ASP A 79 -0.72 -19.00 -15.18
C ASP A 79 -1.35 -19.09 -16.59
N GLU A 80 -1.19 -20.23 -17.26
CA GLU A 80 -1.68 -20.45 -18.61
C GLU A 80 -3.20 -20.15 -18.74
N GLY A 81 -3.57 -19.40 -19.76
CA GLY A 81 -4.95 -19.00 -20.03
C GLY A 81 -5.48 -17.85 -19.18
N ARG A 82 -4.66 -17.22 -18.32
CA ARG A 82 -5.03 -16.04 -17.53
C ARG A 82 -4.48 -14.74 -18.14
N THR A 83 -5.02 -13.62 -17.71
CA THR A 83 -4.52 -12.28 -18.08
C THR A 83 -3.50 -11.84 -17.05
N PRO A 84 -2.22 -11.60 -17.42
CA PRO A 84 -1.19 -11.17 -16.50
C PRO A 84 -1.46 -9.79 -15.92
N VAL A 85 -1.21 -9.63 -14.62
CA VAL A 85 -1.15 -8.31 -13.98
C VAL A 85 0.14 -7.63 -14.46
N GLU A 86 0.01 -6.52 -15.16
CA GLU A 86 1.15 -5.77 -15.70
C GLU A 86 1.83 -4.92 -14.63
N HIS A 87 1.06 -4.43 -13.63
CA HIS A 87 1.61 -3.58 -12.58
C HIS A 87 0.84 -3.71 -11.26
N LEU A 88 1.56 -3.97 -10.18
CA LEU A 88 1.07 -3.90 -8.80
C LEU A 88 1.57 -2.63 -8.13
N VAL A 89 0.68 -1.72 -7.77
CA VAL A 89 0.96 -0.52 -6.98
C VAL A 89 0.40 -0.72 -5.57
N TYR A 90 1.18 -0.47 -4.53
CA TYR A 90 0.71 -0.63 -3.16
C TYR A 90 1.27 0.40 -2.20
N ALA A 91 0.51 0.69 -1.13
CA ALA A 91 0.91 1.66 -0.11
C ALA A 91 1.77 1.02 0.98
N SER A 92 2.96 1.60 1.23
CA SER A 92 3.73 1.39 2.46
C SER A 92 3.38 2.46 3.50
N SER A 93 4.31 2.84 4.35
CA SER A 93 4.12 3.89 5.35
C SER A 93 5.46 4.47 5.79
N SER A 94 5.51 5.77 6.04
CA SER A 94 6.68 6.41 6.66
C SER A 94 7.02 5.84 8.05
N SER A 95 6.10 5.12 8.68
CA SER A 95 6.35 4.40 9.94
C SER A 95 7.48 3.36 9.82
N VAL A 96 7.81 2.88 8.60
CA VAL A 96 8.91 1.93 8.38
C VAL A 96 10.28 2.51 8.75
N TYR A 97 10.42 3.84 8.71
CA TYR A 97 11.65 4.52 9.13
C TYR A 97 11.92 4.39 10.64
N GLY A 98 10.90 4.06 11.44
CA GLY A 98 11.05 3.71 12.85
C GLY A 98 11.83 4.73 13.66
N SER A 99 12.97 4.30 14.22
CA SER A 99 13.85 5.14 15.06
C SER A 99 14.88 5.97 14.26
N ASN A 100 14.75 6.08 12.93
CA ASN A 100 15.68 6.88 12.13
C ASN A 100 15.64 8.35 12.57
N LYS A 101 16.83 8.94 12.79
CA LYS A 101 16.98 10.34 13.22
C LYS A 101 17.32 11.29 12.07
N LYS A 102 17.63 10.74 10.89
CA LYS A 102 17.95 11.54 9.70
C LYS A 102 16.69 12.23 9.18
N VAL A 103 16.81 13.49 8.82
CA VAL A 103 15.76 14.33 8.24
C VAL A 103 16.38 15.14 7.10
N PRO A 104 15.80 15.10 5.89
CA PRO A 104 14.65 14.30 5.45
C PRO A 104 14.97 12.80 5.37
N TYR A 105 13.95 11.97 5.42
CA TYR A 105 14.07 10.53 5.15
C TYR A 105 14.48 10.29 3.68
N SER A 106 15.24 9.23 3.44
CA SER A 106 15.63 8.79 2.09
C SER A 106 15.24 7.34 1.88
N THR A 107 14.87 6.99 0.65
CA THR A 107 14.66 5.59 0.27
C THR A 107 15.92 4.72 0.37
N ASP A 108 17.09 5.37 0.42
CA ASP A 108 18.38 4.70 0.61
C ASP A 108 18.72 4.44 2.09
N ASP A 109 17.90 4.96 3.01
CA ASP A 109 18.11 4.76 4.44
C ASP A 109 17.83 3.32 4.84
N LYS A 110 18.66 2.79 5.74
CA LYS A 110 18.43 1.47 6.32
C LYS A 110 17.25 1.52 7.30
N VAL A 111 16.18 0.78 7.01
CA VAL A 111 14.91 0.79 7.76
C VAL A 111 14.61 -0.56 8.43
N ASP A 112 15.53 -1.03 9.28
CA ASP A 112 15.47 -2.34 9.93
C ASP A 112 14.98 -2.28 11.39
N ASN A 113 14.62 -1.09 11.89
CA ASN A 113 14.27 -0.88 13.30
C ASN A 113 12.84 -0.31 13.45
N PRO A 114 11.79 -1.06 13.04
CA PRO A 114 10.41 -0.63 13.21
C PRO A 114 10.07 -0.53 14.70
N VAL A 115 9.33 0.51 15.09
CA VAL A 115 8.93 0.76 16.49
C VAL A 115 7.47 0.38 16.77
N SER A 116 6.80 -0.28 15.85
CA SER A 116 5.43 -0.76 16.02
C SER A 116 5.15 -1.98 15.14
N LEU A 117 4.14 -2.77 15.52
CA LEU A 117 3.68 -3.90 14.70
C LEU A 117 3.21 -3.42 13.31
N TYR A 118 2.51 -2.28 13.25
CA TYR A 118 2.10 -1.69 11.98
C TYR A 118 3.29 -1.42 11.06
N ALA A 119 4.35 -0.79 11.58
CA ALA A 119 5.57 -0.52 10.83
C ALA A 119 6.27 -1.81 10.38
N ALA A 120 6.36 -2.80 11.27
CA ALA A 120 6.96 -4.09 10.97
C ALA A 120 6.21 -4.83 9.85
N ILE A 121 4.87 -4.83 9.88
CA ILE A 121 4.05 -5.44 8.84
C ILE A 121 4.20 -4.68 7.51
N LYS A 122 4.18 -3.34 7.51
CA LYS A 122 4.39 -2.56 6.28
C LYS A 122 5.76 -2.82 5.67
N LYS A 123 6.80 -2.89 6.50
CA LYS A 123 8.15 -3.28 6.04
C LYS A 123 8.19 -4.72 5.52
N SER A 124 7.49 -5.65 6.16
CA SER A 124 7.35 -7.03 5.70
C SER A 124 6.69 -7.08 4.31
N ASN A 125 5.68 -6.24 4.04
CA ASN A 125 5.05 -6.15 2.74
C ASN A 125 6.04 -5.71 1.64
N GLU A 126 6.91 -4.72 1.93
CA GLU A 126 7.97 -4.30 1.00
C GLU A 126 8.92 -5.46 0.67
N LEU A 127 9.41 -6.15 1.70
CA LEU A 127 10.34 -7.27 1.54
C LEU A 127 9.69 -8.44 0.80
N THR A 128 8.43 -8.75 1.11
CA THR A 128 7.69 -9.82 0.44
C THR A 128 7.43 -9.48 -1.02
N SER A 129 7.01 -8.25 -1.33
CA SER A 129 6.83 -7.79 -2.70
C SER A 129 8.14 -7.86 -3.49
N HIS A 130 9.26 -7.45 -2.89
CA HIS A 130 10.59 -7.57 -3.51
C HIS A 130 10.93 -9.04 -3.84
N ALA A 131 10.68 -9.96 -2.90
CA ALA A 131 10.90 -11.37 -3.12
C ALA A 131 10.02 -11.93 -4.26
N TYR A 132 8.73 -11.55 -4.29
CA TYR A 132 7.80 -11.94 -5.36
C TYR A 132 8.20 -11.36 -6.71
N SER A 133 8.66 -10.12 -6.76
CA SER A 133 9.21 -9.51 -7.97
C SER A 133 10.41 -10.29 -8.49
N LYS A 134 11.33 -10.71 -7.59
CA LYS A 134 12.51 -11.51 -7.99
C LYS A 134 12.14 -12.92 -8.44
N LEU A 135 11.23 -13.60 -7.73
CA LEU A 135 10.90 -15.00 -7.99
C LEU A 135 9.94 -15.17 -9.17
N TYR A 136 8.99 -14.27 -9.32
CA TYR A 136 7.86 -14.41 -10.26
C TYR A 136 7.79 -13.29 -11.29
N ASN A 137 8.76 -12.36 -11.27
CA ASN A 137 8.86 -11.23 -12.21
C ASN A 137 7.62 -10.30 -12.21
N ILE A 138 6.98 -10.15 -11.03
CA ILE A 138 5.85 -9.24 -10.83
C ILE A 138 6.38 -7.81 -10.77
N LEU A 139 5.90 -6.95 -11.68
CA LEU A 139 6.23 -5.51 -11.65
C LEU A 139 5.51 -4.85 -10.49
N SER A 140 6.23 -4.23 -9.55
CA SER A 140 5.62 -3.61 -8.39
C SER A 140 6.22 -2.26 -8.02
N THR A 141 5.37 -1.34 -7.56
CA THR A 141 5.77 -0.01 -7.09
C THR A 141 5.16 0.29 -5.73
N VAL A 142 6.01 0.75 -4.81
CA VAL A 142 5.62 1.14 -3.45
C VAL A 142 5.29 2.63 -3.40
N LEU A 143 4.12 2.96 -2.86
CA LEU A 143 3.72 4.34 -2.56
C LEU A 143 3.91 4.63 -1.07
N PRO A 144 4.47 5.79 -0.68
CA PRO A 144 4.45 6.23 0.71
C PRO A 144 3.02 6.60 1.13
N ASP A 145 2.59 6.16 2.32
CA ASP A 145 1.27 6.46 2.87
C ASP A 145 1.34 7.58 3.91
N MET A 146 0.32 8.48 3.92
CA MET A 146 0.21 9.58 4.88
C MET A 146 -1.18 9.70 5.53
N ALA A 147 -1.24 9.83 6.86
CA ALA A 147 -2.46 9.73 7.67
C ALA A 147 -2.80 11.01 8.45
N TYR A 148 -3.67 11.92 7.92
CA TYR A 148 -4.06 13.18 8.61
C TYR A 148 -5.53 13.44 8.87
N PHE A 149 -6.44 12.71 8.27
CA PHE A 149 -7.88 12.98 8.37
C PHE A 149 -8.48 12.88 9.78
N GLY A 150 -7.83 12.16 10.72
CA GLY A 150 -8.35 11.96 12.06
C GLY A 150 -8.40 13.23 12.92
N PHE A 151 -7.41 14.12 12.80
CA PHE A 151 -7.33 15.35 13.61
C PHE A 151 -8.31 16.43 13.12
N MET A 152 -8.39 16.64 11.82
CA MET A 152 -9.31 17.62 11.20
C MET A 152 -10.77 17.35 11.57
N ASN A 153 -11.21 16.10 11.47
CA ASN A 153 -12.59 15.74 11.81
C ASN A 153 -12.94 15.98 13.29
N LYS A 154 -12.01 15.74 14.20
CA LYS A 154 -12.20 16.02 15.63
C LYS A 154 -12.25 17.52 15.92
N LEU A 155 -11.35 18.30 15.33
CA LEU A 155 -11.32 19.76 15.48
C LEU A 155 -12.62 20.40 14.95
N VAL A 156 -13.08 20.00 13.78
CA VAL A 156 -14.35 20.52 13.19
C VAL A 156 -15.55 20.19 14.07
N ARG A 157 -15.53 19.08 14.83
CA ARG A 157 -16.60 18.69 15.75
C ARG A 157 -16.45 19.26 17.15
N GLY A 158 -15.40 20.06 17.43
CA GLY A 158 -15.09 20.56 18.76
C GLY A 158 -14.68 19.47 19.74
N GLU A 159 -14.28 18.30 19.25
CA GLU A 159 -13.81 17.17 20.07
C GLU A 159 -12.36 17.38 20.51
N THR A 160 -12.02 16.88 21.72
CA THR A 160 -10.66 16.93 22.24
C THR A 160 -9.72 16.07 21.39
N ILE A 161 -8.62 16.66 20.92
CA ILE A 161 -7.51 15.94 20.30
C ILE A 161 -6.44 15.63 21.33
N GLN A 162 -5.86 14.43 21.24
CA GLN A 162 -4.71 14.06 22.06
C GLN A 162 -3.44 14.47 21.33
N ILE A 163 -2.71 15.42 21.89
CA ILE A 163 -1.39 15.85 21.40
C ILE A 163 -0.32 14.99 22.10
N PHE A 164 0.59 14.45 21.32
CA PHE A 164 1.65 13.59 21.81
C PHE A 164 3.00 14.25 21.63
N ASN A 165 3.99 13.78 22.40
CA ASN A 165 5.34 14.34 22.40
C ASN A 165 5.32 15.89 22.59
N TYR A 166 4.42 16.40 23.43
CA TYR A 166 4.23 17.82 23.71
C TYR A 166 4.03 18.69 22.44
N GLY A 167 3.50 18.10 21.37
CA GLY A 167 3.34 18.77 20.06
C GLY A 167 4.64 18.89 19.25
N ASN A 168 5.75 18.36 19.71
CA ASN A 168 7.01 18.38 18.99
C ASN A 168 7.05 17.26 17.93
N CYS A 169 6.12 17.36 16.97
CA CYS A 169 6.01 16.48 15.81
C CYS A 169 6.04 17.35 14.55
N LYS A 170 6.91 16.98 13.61
CA LYS A 170 6.95 17.58 12.27
C LYS A 170 6.37 16.58 11.29
N CYS A 171 5.52 17.06 10.38
CA CYS A 171 4.92 16.26 9.34
C CYS A 171 4.92 17.06 8.05
N ASP A 172 5.11 16.39 6.97
CA ASP A 172 4.90 16.92 5.64
C ASP A 172 3.43 16.74 5.25
N PHE A 173 2.83 17.77 4.67
CA PHE A 173 1.42 17.77 4.29
C PHE A 173 1.33 17.84 2.78
N THR A 174 0.77 16.80 2.17
CA THR A 174 0.50 16.77 0.75
C THR A 174 -1.00 16.83 0.51
N TYR A 175 -1.44 17.66 -0.43
CA TYR A 175 -2.85 17.77 -0.78
C TYR A 175 -3.33 16.48 -1.47
N VAL A 176 -4.60 16.11 -1.24
CA VAL A 176 -5.10 14.81 -1.71
C VAL A 176 -5.08 14.67 -3.23
N ASP A 177 -5.29 15.76 -3.97
CA ASP A 177 -5.29 15.70 -5.44
C ASP A 177 -3.87 15.45 -5.98
N ASP A 178 -2.83 15.98 -5.32
CA ASP A 178 -1.44 15.71 -5.69
C ASP A 178 -1.08 14.23 -5.44
N ILE A 179 -1.60 13.65 -4.34
CA ILE A 179 -1.44 12.21 -4.07
C ILE A 179 -2.16 11.37 -5.12
N VAL A 180 -3.40 11.73 -5.48
CA VAL A 180 -4.17 11.02 -6.50
C VAL A 180 -3.47 11.09 -7.85
N GLU A 181 -3.00 12.28 -8.24
CA GLU A 181 -2.23 12.46 -9.48
C GLU A 181 -0.94 11.61 -9.46
N GLY A 182 -0.23 11.59 -8.34
CA GLY A 182 0.94 10.73 -8.16
C GLY A 182 0.62 9.25 -8.34
N VAL A 183 -0.47 8.77 -7.73
CA VAL A 183 -0.95 7.38 -7.89
C VAL A 183 -1.25 7.07 -9.35
N VAL A 184 -1.99 7.96 -10.05
CA VAL A 184 -2.36 7.78 -11.45
C VAL A 184 -1.11 7.69 -12.35
N ARG A 185 -0.13 8.58 -12.15
CA ARG A 185 1.14 8.55 -12.91
C ARG A 185 1.92 7.25 -12.66
N VAL A 186 2.00 6.82 -11.41
CA VAL A 186 2.67 5.57 -11.04
C VAL A 186 1.98 4.37 -11.67
N MET A 187 0.64 4.31 -11.69
CA MET A 187 -0.09 3.23 -12.34
C MET A 187 0.26 3.07 -13.82
N GLN A 188 0.54 4.18 -14.51
CA GLN A 188 0.87 4.21 -15.95
C GLN A 188 2.35 3.90 -16.22
N GLY A 189 3.21 3.95 -15.20
CA GLY A 189 4.66 3.75 -15.31
C GLY A 189 5.12 2.50 -14.57
N ALA A 190 4.84 1.30 -15.09
CA ALA A 190 5.38 0.08 -14.52
C ALA A 190 6.92 0.06 -14.59
N PRO A 191 7.62 -0.48 -13.57
CA PRO A 191 9.07 -0.61 -13.60
C PRO A 191 9.55 -1.45 -14.80
N GLU A 192 10.65 -1.06 -15.41
CA GLU A 192 11.24 -1.83 -16.49
C GLU A 192 11.93 -3.10 -15.97
N ARG A 193 11.81 -4.19 -16.74
CA ARG A 193 12.59 -5.41 -16.50
C ARG A 193 14.00 -5.20 -16.97
N LYS A 194 14.96 -5.25 -16.04
CA LYS A 194 16.40 -5.06 -16.32
C LYS A 194 17.18 -6.28 -15.83
N ASN A 195 18.31 -6.58 -16.47
CA ASN A 195 19.27 -7.53 -15.95
C ASN A 195 20.38 -6.76 -15.22
N GLY A 196 20.86 -7.31 -14.12
CA GLY A 196 22.04 -6.82 -13.41
C GLY A 196 23.33 -7.06 -14.18
N GLU A 197 24.44 -6.57 -13.64
CA GLU A 197 25.80 -6.78 -14.21
C GLU A 197 26.17 -8.26 -14.29
N ASP A 198 25.56 -9.09 -13.42
CA ASP A 198 25.68 -10.54 -13.41
C ASP A 198 24.80 -11.27 -14.45
N GLY A 199 24.07 -10.54 -15.28
CA GLY A 199 23.13 -11.06 -16.26
C GLY A 199 21.82 -11.60 -15.68
N LEU A 200 21.64 -11.57 -14.35
CA LEU A 200 20.44 -12.04 -13.68
C LEU A 200 19.38 -10.94 -13.64
N PRO A 201 18.07 -11.30 -13.65
CA PRO A 201 17.01 -10.30 -13.52
C PRO A 201 17.12 -9.49 -12.24
N VAL A 202 17.12 -8.16 -12.34
CA VAL A 202 16.94 -7.26 -11.23
C VAL A 202 15.45 -7.28 -10.85
N PRO A 203 15.08 -7.38 -9.55
CA PRO A 203 13.67 -7.32 -9.18
C PRO A 203 13.03 -6.04 -9.70
N PRO A 204 11.96 -6.13 -10.51
CA PRO A 204 11.25 -4.96 -11.02
C PRO A 204 10.34 -4.38 -9.92
N CYS A 205 10.95 -3.89 -8.85
CA CYS A 205 10.31 -3.29 -7.70
C CYS A 205 10.94 -1.92 -7.44
N GLU A 206 10.13 -0.87 -7.50
CA GLU A 206 10.57 0.50 -7.27
C GLU A 206 9.86 1.12 -6.06
N ILE A 207 10.58 1.98 -5.33
CA ILE A 207 10.01 2.82 -4.28
C ILE A 207 9.93 4.24 -4.83
N VAL A 208 8.74 4.80 -4.92
CA VAL A 208 8.55 6.18 -5.37
C VAL A 208 9.13 7.14 -4.33
N LYS A 209 10.02 8.01 -4.79
CA LYS A 209 10.54 9.12 -3.98
C LYS A 209 9.53 10.26 -4.05
N CYS A 210 8.84 10.55 -2.94
CA CYS A 210 8.09 11.79 -2.80
C CYS A 210 9.05 12.88 -2.29
N TYR A 211 9.22 13.92 -3.09
CA TYR A 211 9.97 15.13 -2.73
C TYR A 211 9.02 16.19 -2.22
#